data_a157988e28c030c680ac53457689c55e
#
_entry.id   a157988e28c030c680ac53457689c55e
#
_cell.length_a   1.000
_cell.length_b   1.000
_cell.length_c   1.000
_cell.angle_alpha   90.00
_cell.angle_beta   90.00
_cell.angle_gamma   90.00
#
_symmetry.space_group_name_H-M   'P 1'
#
loop_
_entity.id
_entity.type
_entity.pdbx_description
1 polymer ?
#
loop_
_entity_poly.entity_id
_entity_poly.type
_entity_poly.pdbx_seq_one_letter_code
_entity_poly.pdbx_strand_id
1 'polypeptide(L)'
;MAFWTYILLCSDSRYYTGHTDDLERRIAQHQHGGFCDFTSRRRPVILVWSQHFGTRVEALEAERRIKPWSRAKKEALIRGDWEMVSHFAKPPHERPDLTVSSEQHTSPPFVPSEVEGREAERKRVSTSLDTNGGGCMASPRGDGRKVK
;
A
#
# COMPACT_ATOMS: atom_id res chain seq x y z
N MET A 1 1.85 17.85 18.12
CA MET A 1 1.05 16.65 17.78
C MET A 1 1.84 15.77 16.83
N ALA A 2 1.78 14.49 17.01
CA ALA A 2 2.47 13.54 16.16
C ALA A 2 1.50 13.00 15.10
N PHE A 3 1.95 12.91 13.87
CA PHE A 3 1.18 12.29 12.79
C PHE A 3 1.97 11.12 12.23
N TRP A 4 1.27 10.09 11.83
CA TRP A 4 1.87 8.84 11.37
C TRP A 4 1.31 8.43 10.03
N THR A 5 2.18 7.98 9.15
CA THR A 5 1.79 7.17 8.00
C THR A 5 2.16 5.73 8.29
N TYR A 6 1.28 4.80 7.99
CA TYR A 6 1.46 3.40 8.35
C TYR A 6 1.01 2.46 7.24
N ILE A 7 1.57 1.26 7.26
CA ILE A 7 1.18 0.15 6.38
C ILE A 7 0.76 -1.03 7.23
N LEU A 8 -0.43 -1.57 6.96
CA LEU A 8 -0.95 -2.78 7.56
C LEU A 8 -0.89 -3.93 6.55
N LEU A 9 -0.49 -5.09 7.01
CA LEU A 9 -0.64 -6.34 6.28
C LEU A 9 -1.95 -7.01 6.71
N CYS A 10 -2.81 -7.29 5.75
CA CYS A 10 -4.08 -7.97 5.97
C CYS A 10 -3.91 -9.50 5.87
N SER A 11 -4.90 -10.25 6.38
CA SER A 11 -4.93 -11.72 6.34
C SER A 11 -4.84 -12.32 4.93
N ASP A 12 -5.32 -11.57 3.93
CA ASP A 12 -5.25 -11.94 2.50
C ASP A 12 -3.94 -11.52 1.82
N SER A 13 -2.92 -11.16 2.62
CA SER A 13 -1.61 -10.67 2.16
C SER A 13 -1.66 -9.35 1.39
N ARG A 14 -2.73 -8.59 1.50
CA ARG A 14 -2.82 -7.24 0.93
C ARG A 14 -2.31 -6.19 1.89
N TYR A 15 -1.76 -5.12 1.34
CA TYR A 15 -1.29 -3.98 2.11
C TYR A 15 -2.32 -2.86 2.11
N TYR A 16 -2.61 -2.35 3.30
CA TYR A 16 -3.39 -1.14 3.51
C TYR A 16 -2.46 0.00 3.94
N THR A 17 -2.56 1.15 3.32
CA THR A 17 -1.77 2.35 3.67
C THR A 17 -2.72 3.43 4.16
N GLY A 18 -2.40 4.05 5.28
CA GLY A 18 -3.19 5.12 5.87
C GLY A 18 -2.34 6.10 6.67
N HIS A 19 -2.94 7.20 7.11
CA HIS A 19 -2.35 8.14 8.05
C HIS A 19 -3.25 8.33 9.29
N THR A 20 -2.67 8.76 10.39
CA THR A 20 -3.38 9.01 11.64
C THR A 20 -2.59 9.95 12.55
N ASP A 21 -3.27 10.58 13.49
CA ASP A 21 -2.71 11.30 14.62
C ASP A 21 -2.43 10.39 15.82
N ASP A 22 -3.12 9.24 15.91
CA ASP A 22 -2.96 8.25 16.97
C ASP A 22 -2.83 6.85 16.36
N LEU A 23 -1.61 6.34 16.33
CA LEU A 23 -1.29 5.07 15.68
C LEU A 23 -1.90 3.88 16.42
N GLU A 24 -1.80 3.83 17.74
CA GLU A 24 -2.28 2.70 18.56
C GLU A 24 -3.80 2.58 18.47
N ARG A 25 -4.48 3.70 18.67
CA ARG A 25 -5.93 3.77 18.56
C ARG A 25 -6.40 3.36 17.17
N ARG A 26 -5.68 3.77 16.15
CA ARG A 26 -6.04 3.45 14.75
C ARG A 26 -5.86 1.97 14.45
N ILE A 27 -4.79 1.36 14.93
CA ILE A 27 -4.57 -0.08 14.79
C ILE A 27 -5.67 -0.86 15.52
N ALA A 28 -6.01 -0.47 16.74
CA ALA A 28 -7.09 -1.08 17.51
C ALA A 28 -8.43 -1.01 16.74
N GLN A 29 -8.75 0.13 16.13
CA GLN A 29 -9.95 0.29 15.30
C GLN A 29 -9.97 -0.67 14.10
N HIS A 30 -8.82 -0.86 13.43
CA HIS A 30 -8.70 -1.82 12.34
C HIS A 30 -8.86 -3.27 12.80
N GLN A 31 -8.37 -3.60 14.01
CA GLN A 31 -8.51 -4.94 14.59
C GLN A 31 -9.95 -5.24 15.00
N HIS A 32 -10.64 -4.30 15.61
CA HIS A 32 -12.03 -4.47 16.02
C HIS A 32 -13.00 -4.51 14.83
N GLY A 33 -12.65 -3.86 13.73
CA GLY A 33 -13.49 -3.77 12.54
C GLY A 33 -14.59 -2.70 12.66
N GLY A 34 -15.39 -2.58 11.60
CA GLY A 34 -16.50 -1.62 11.56
C GLY A 34 -16.10 -0.19 11.18
N PHE A 35 -14.83 0.12 11.13
CA PHE A 35 -14.33 1.46 10.81
C PHE A 35 -13.89 1.62 9.34
N CYS A 36 -13.39 0.56 8.75
CA CYS A 36 -12.94 0.52 7.36
C CYS A 36 -13.34 -0.80 6.71
N ASP A 37 -14.18 -0.76 5.70
CA ASP A 37 -14.67 -1.95 5.00
C ASP A 37 -13.53 -2.81 4.43
N PHE A 38 -12.47 -2.16 3.95
CA PHE A 38 -11.33 -2.88 3.39
C PHE A 38 -10.66 -3.81 4.40
N THR A 39 -10.38 -3.30 5.60
CA THR A 39 -9.70 -4.07 6.65
C THR A 39 -10.65 -4.94 7.48
N SER A 40 -11.92 -4.55 7.63
CA SER A 40 -12.93 -5.29 8.40
C SER A 40 -13.13 -6.71 7.90
N ARG A 41 -13.06 -6.91 6.59
CA ARG A 41 -13.22 -8.23 5.94
C ARG A 41 -11.91 -9.01 5.82
N ARG A 42 -10.78 -8.43 6.21
CA ARG A 42 -9.42 -8.98 6.03
C ARG A 42 -8.62 -9.01 7.33
N ARG A 43 -9.32 -9.21 8.43
CA ARG A 43 -8.71 -9.39 9.75
C ARG A 43 -8.11 -10.79 9.91
N PRO A 44 -7.09 -11.00 10.71
CA PRO A 44 -6.35 -10.00 11.47
C PRO A 44 -5.49 -9.10 10.57
N VAL A 45 -5.22 -7.88 11.04
CA VAL A 45 -4.29 -6.95 10.40
C VAL A 45 -3.05 -6.78 11.27
N ILE A 46 -1.89 -6.64 10.65
CA ILE A 46 -0.60 -6.50 11.34
C ILE A 46 0.05 -5.21 10.87
N LEU A 47 0.51 -4.39 11.82
CA LEU A 47 1.34 -3.23 11.51
C LEU A 47 2.72 -3.72 11.04
N VAL A 48 3.09 -3.42 9.79
CA VAL A 48 4.37 -3.83 9.21
C VAL A 48 5.33 -2.67 8.99
N TRP A 49 4.80 -1.45 8.94
CA TRP A 49 5.62 -0.25 8.79
C TRP A 49 4.88 0.99 9.30
N SER A 50 5.61 1.90 9.91
CA SER A 50 5.10 3.23 10.29
C SER A 50 6.21 4.25 10.26
N GLN A 51 5.87 5.50 9.96
CA GLN A 51 6.77 6.64 9.99
C GLN A 51 6.08 7.85 10.61
N HIS A 52 6.79 8.54 11.48
CA HIS A 52 6.36 9.75 12.15
C HIS A 52 6.60 10.98 11.27
N PHE A 53 5.66 11.93 11.34
CA PHE A 53 5.74 13.23 10.69
C PHE A 53 5.35 14.35 11.67
N GLY A 54 5.92 15.54 11.46
CA GLY A 54 5.63 16.71 12.30
C GLY A 54 4.27 17.32 12.03
N THR A 55 3.76 17.17 10.80
CA THR A 55 2.49 17.75 10.38
C THR A 55 1.57 16.72 9.73
N ARG A 56 0.26 17.00 9.81
CA ARG A 56 -0.76 16.19 9.15
C ARG A 56 -0.59 16.18 7.63
N VAL A 57 -0.19 17.31 7.07
CA VAL A 57 -0.01 17.46 5.62
C VAL A 57 1.08 16.52 5.12
N GLU A 58 2.23 16.49 5.79
CA GLU A 58 3.33 15.58 5.45
C GLU A 58 2.92 14.11 5.53
N ALA A 59 2.20 13.72 6.57
CA ALA A 59 1.69 12.35 6.71
C ALA A 59 0.71 11.98 5.59
N LEU A 60 -0.18 12.91 5.21
CA LEU A 60 -1.12 12.71 4.13
C LEU A 60 -0.43 12.62 2.76
N GLU A 61 0.57 13.45 2.52
CA GLU A 61 1.38 13.40 1.30
C GLU A 61 2.16 12.09 1.19
N ALA A 62 2.75 11.63 2.28
CA ALA A 62 3.41 10.33 2.35
C ALA A 62 2.43 9.18 2.05
N GLU A 63 1.24 9.20 2.63
CA GLU A 63 0.19 8.22 2.30
C GLU A 63 -0.13 8.24 0.81
N ARG A 64 -0.44 9.41 0.24
CA ARG A 64 -0.78 9.56 -1.18
C ARG A 64 0.33 9.07 -2.09
N ARG A 65 1.58 9.27 -1.71
CA ARG A 65 2.76 8.82 -2.46
C ARG A 65 2.93 7.31 -2.39
N ILE A 66 2.77 6.70 -1.21
CA ILE A 66 3.00 5.27 -0.97
C ILE A 66 1.80 4.41 -1.44
N LYS A 67 0.60 4.94 -1.36
CA LYS A 67 -0.64 4.23 -1.68
C LYS A 67 -0.64 3.56 -3.07
N PRO A 68 -0.25 4.26 -4.16
CA PRO A 68 -0.19 3.68 -5.51
C PRO A 68 1.01 2.76 -5.76
N TRP A 69 1.91 2.60 -4.79
CA TRP A 69 3.09 1.76 -4.99
C TRP A 69 2.72 0.29 -5.16
N SER A 70 3.47 -0.39 -6.03
CA SER A 70 3.35 -1.83 -6.22
C SER A 70 3.67 -2.57 -4.91
N ARG A 71 3.21 -3.81 -4.81
CA ARG A 71 3.49 -4.67 -3.66
C ARG A 71 4.99 -4.79 -3.40
N ALA A 72 5.78 -5.08 -4.43
CA ALA A 72 7.23 -5.20 -4.31
C ALA A 72 7.90 -3.94 -3.77
N LYS A 73 7.44 -2.75 -4.19
CA LYS A 73 7.95 -1.49 -3.69
C LYS A 73 7.58 -1.24 -2.22
N LYS A 74 6.37 -1.62 -1.80
CA LYS A 74 5.97 -1.56 -0.39
C LYS A 74 6.79 -2.52 0.47
N GLU A 75 7.04 -3.72 -0.01
CA GLU A 75 7.88 -4.70 0.68
C GLU A 75 9.34 -4.23 0.83
N ALA A 76 9.90 -3.57 -0.18
CA ALA A 76 11.21 -2.94 -0.09
C ALA A 76 11.24 -1.83 0.97
N LEU A 77 10.20 -0.99 1.04
CA LEU A 77 10.08 0.04 2.07
C LEU A 77 9.99 -0.57 3.48
N ILE A 78 9.21 -1.63 3.66
CA ILE A 78 9.04 -2.33 4.94
C ILE A 78 10.37 -2.92 5.43
N ARG A 79 11.21 -3.40 4.51
CA ARG A 79 12.56 -3.91 4.82
C ARG A 79 13.60 -2.80 5.00
N GLY A 80 13.26 -1.55 4.70
CA GLY A 80 14.20 -0.43 4.72
C GLY A 80 15.19 -0.44 3.55
N ASP A 81 14.89 -1.17 2.50
CA ASP A 81 15.73 -1.31 1.31
C ASP A 81 15.47 -0.18 0.32
N TRP A 82 16.16 0.93 0.53
CA TRP A 82 16.02 2.13 -0.27
C TRP A 82 16.54 1.98 -1.71
N GLU A 83 17.49 1.10 -1.93
CA GLU A 83 17.97 0.79 -3.28
C GLU A 83 16.87 0.14 -4.11
N MET A 84 16.19 -0.86 -3.54
CA MET A 84 15.05 -1.50 -4.18
C MET A 84 13.86 -0.56 -4.34
N VAL A 85 13.59 0.31 -3.38
CA VAL A 85 12.55 1.35 -3.51
C VAL A 85 12.84 2.25 -4.70
N SER A 86 14.10 2.68 -4.85
CA SER A 86 14.55 3.51 -5.97
C SER A 86 14.53 2.75 -7.29
N HIS A 87 14.93 1.48 -7.29
CA HIS A 87 14.86 0.61 -8.46
C HIS A 87 13.41 0.47 -8.98
N PHE A 88 12.46 0.20 -8.08
CA PHE A 88 11.04 0.10 -8.45
C PHE A 88 10.38 1.46 -8.77
N ALA A 89 11.05 2.57 -8.48
CA ALA A 89 10.59 3.90 -8.88
C ALA A 89 10.82 4.17 -10.37
N LYS A 90 11.81 3.51 -10.97
CA LYS A 90 12.10 3.62 -12.40
C LYS A 90 11.13 2.77 -13.23
N PRO A 91 10.78 3.20 -14.43
CA PRO A 91 9.98 2.38 -15.34
C PRO A 91 10.71 1.08 -15.70
N PRO A 92 9.99 0.00 -16.03
CA PRO A 92 10.59 -1.33 -16.24
C PRO A 92 11.73 -1.38 -17.25
N HIS A 93 11.68 -0.54 -18.29
CA HIS A 93 12.70 -0.48 -19.33
C HIS A 93 13.99 0.24 -18.90
N GLU A 94 13.96 1.02 -17.81
CA GLU A 94 15.11 1.73 -17.25
C GLU A 94 15.71 1.05 -16.02
N ARG A 95 15.12 -0.08 -15.60
CA ARG A 95 15.64 -0.82 -14.46
C ARG A 95 16.88 -1.59 -14.87
N PRO A 96 18.05 -1.33 -14.24
CA PRO A 96 19.18 -2.19 -14.45
C PRO A 96 18.85 -3.61 -13.96
N ASP A 97 19.17 -4.60 -14.78
CA ASP A 97 19.03 -5.99 -14.40
C ASP A 97 19.91 -6.26 -13.18
N LEU A 98 19.30 -6.60 -12.06
CA LEU A 98 19.98 -7.03 -10.85
C LEU A 98 20.39 -8.52 -10.91
N THR A 99 20.35 -9.11 -12.10
CA THR A 99 20.90 -10.44 -12.31
C THR A 99 22.41 -10.33 -12.28
N VAL A 100 22.95 -10.50 -11.09
CA VAL A 100 24.36 -10.77 -10.88
C VAL A 100 24.75 -12.00 -11.69
N SER A 101 25.75 -11.80 -12.50
CA SER A 101 26.52 -12.80 -13.22
C SER A 101 26.49 -14.19 -12.61
N SER A 102 25.85 -15.11 -13.28
CA SER A 102 26.22 -16.51 -13.30
C SER A 102 25.77 -17.13 -14.60
N GLU A 103 26.72 -17.22 -15.51
CA GLU A 103 26.89 -18.26 -16.52
C GLU A 103 25.71 -18.60 -17.44
N GLN A 104 25.93 -18.20 -18.67
CA GLN A 104 25.76 -19.00 -19.90
C GLN A 104 24.74 -20.14 -19.80
N HIS A 105 23.56 -19.90 -20.33
CA HIS A 105 22.92 -20.95 -21.09
C HIS A 105 22.19 -20.36 -22.29
N THR A 106 22.73 -20.70 -23.42
CA THR A 106 22.15 -20.56 -24.75
C THR A 106 20.73 -21.11 -24.75
N SER A 107 19.76 -20.29 -25.02
CA SER A 107 18.42 -20.74 -25.36
C SER A 107 17.93 -20.03 -26.60
N PRO A 108 17.35 -20.76 -27.53
CA PRO A 108 16.96 -20.26 -28.84
C PRO A 108 15.77 -19.32 -28.78
N PRO A 109 15.60 -18.49 -29.80
CA PRO A 109 14.50 -17.53 -29.81
C PRO A 109 13.20 -18.25 -30.12
N PHE A 110 12.35 -18.39 -29.13
CA PHE A 110 10.95 -18.69 -29.38
C PHE A 110 10.14 -17.43 -29.01
N VAL A 111 9.64 -16.79 -30.02
CA VAL A 111 8.68 -15.70 -29.92
C VAL A 111 7.31 -16.29 -30.20
N PRO A 112 6.42 -16.31 -29.26
CA PRO A 112 5.00 -16.29 -29.54
C PRO A 112 4.46 -14.88 -29.27
N SER A 113 4.13 -14.24 -30.31
CA SER A 113 3.35 -13.01 -30.35
C SER A 113 1.91 -13.29 -29.94
N GLU A 114 1.59 -13.39 -28.67
CA GLU A 114 0.19 -13.49 -28.20
C GLU A 114 0.02 -13.13 -26.73
N VAL A 115 0.54 -12.00 -26.28
CA VAL A 115 0.32 -11.56 -24.89
C VAL A 115 -0.12 -10.09 -24.78
N GLU A 116 -0.51 -9.47 -25.89
CA GLU A 116 -0.93 -8.05 -25.81
C GLU A 116 -2.35 -7.82 -25.26
N GLY A 117 -3.12 -8.87 -25.04
CA GLY A 117 -4.50 -8.74 -24.56
C GLY A 117 -4.68 -8.71 -23.03
N ARG A 118 -3.65 -9.01 -22.24
CA ARG A 118 -3.82 -9.22 -20.79
C ARG A 118 -3.37 -8.06 -19.91
N GLU A 119 -2.61 -7.13 -20.42
CA GLU A 119 -2.13 -5.99 -19.64
C GLU A 119 -3.18 -4.91 -19.37
N ALA A 120 -4.14 -4.75 -20.26
CA ALA A 120 -5.23 -3.78 -20.09
C ALA A 120 -6.18 -4.13 -18.93
N GLU A 121 -6.34 -5.39 -18.64
CA GLU A 121 -7.24 -5.87 -17.57
C GLU A 121 -6.63 -5.73 -16.18
N ARG A 122 -5.32 -5.85 -16.04
CA ARG A 122 -4.62 -5.62 -14.77
C ARG A 122 -4.63 -4.17 -14.33
N LYS A 123 -4.61 -3.23 -15.24
CA LYS A 123 -4.69 -1.79 -14.92
C LYS A 123 -6.06 -1.40 -14.37
N ARG A 124 -7.13 -2.02 -14.81
CA ARG A 124 -8.49 -1.74 -14.35
C ARG A 124 -8.74 -2.25 -12.92
N VAL A 125 -8.21 -3.39 -12.57
CA VAL A 125 -8.36 -3.97 -11.22
C VAL A 125 -7.58 -3.16 -10.18
N SER A 126 -6.42 -2.65 -10.54
CA SER A 126 -5.60 -1.80 -9.66
C SER A 126 -6.28 -0.47 -9.34
N THR A 127 -6.95 0.13 -10.31
CA THR A 127 -7.59 1.45 -10.15
C THR A 127 -8.86 1.37 -9.29
N SER A 128 -9.59 0.28 -9.34
CA SER A 128 -10.83 0.13 -8.58
C SER A 128 -10.57 -0.17 -7.09
N LEU A 129 -9.43 -0.71 -6.73
CA LEU A 129 -9.04 -0.94 -5.33
C LEU A 129 -8.56 0.34 -4.64
N ASP A 130 -8.01 1.29 -5.38
CA ASP A 130 -7.52 2.54 -4.83
C ASP A 130 -8.64 3.53 -4.48
N THR A 131 -9.79 3.41 -5.13
CA THR A 131 -10.93 4.30 -4.88
C THR A 131 -11.62 4.03 -3.54
N ASN A 132 -11.53 2.79 -3.03
CA ASN A 132 -12.15 2.43 -1.76
C ASN A 132 -11.32 2.78 -0.52
N GLY A 133 -10.07 3.16 -0.69
CA GLY A 133 -9.23 3.59 0.41
C GLY A 133 -9.57 4.98 0.96
N GLY A 134 -10.37 5.74 0.25
CA GLY A 134 -10.83 7.06 0.68
C GLY A 134 -12.00 7.04 1.66
N GLY A 135 -12.70 5.93 1.77
CA GLY A 135 -13.91 5.81 2.60
C GLY A 135 -13.69 5.63 4.09
N CYS A 136 -12.45 5.52 4.54
CA CYS A 136 -12.14 5.36 5.97
C CYS A 136 -12.11 6.67 6.76
N MET A 137 -12.45 7.77 6.15
CA MET A 137 -12.58 9.08 6.81
C MET A 137 -14.04 9.39 7.14
N ALA A 138 -14.75 8.49 7.79
CA ALA A 138 -16.01 8.87 8.41
C ALA A 138 -15.70 9.63 9.69
N SER A 139 -15.92 10.92 9.68
CA SER A 139 -16.01 11.72 10.89
C SER A 139 -17.06 11.11 11.81
N PRO A 140 -16.82 11.01 13.11
CA PRO A 140 -17.87 10.62 14.04
C PRO A 140 -18.94 11.69 14.00
N ARG A 141 -20.11 11.37 13.50
CA ARG A 141 -21.28 12.21 13.71
C ARG A 141 -21.55 12.18 15.21
N GLY A 142 -21.32 13.30 15.84
CA GLY A 142 -21.73 13.52 17.21
C GLY A 142 -23.23 13.29 17.32
N ASP A 143 -23.58 12.23 18.02
CA ASP A 143 -24.95 11.97 18.41
C ASP A 143 -25.32 12.96 19.53
N GLY A 144 -25.94 14.04 19.13
CA GLY A 144 -26.51 15.04 20.02
C GLY A 144 -27.80 14.51 20.65
N ARG A 145 -27.70 13.62 21.64
CA ARG A 145 -28.85 13.33 22.49
C ARG A 145 -29.13 14.52 23.39
N LYS A 146 -30.10 15.30 23.01
CA LYS A 146 -30.82 16.16 23.96
C LYS A 146 -31.57 15.25 24.94
N VAL A 147 -31.11 15.22 26.16
CA VAL A 147 -31.90 14.72 27.28
C VAL A 147 -32.76 15.89 27.79
N LYS A 148 -34.04 15.68 27.82
CA LYS A 148 -34.97 16.49 28.58
C LYS A 148 -34.89 16.18 30.04
#